data_7c175f6a9e9440087270cfb5bd455972
#
_entry.id   7c175f6a9e9440087270cfb5bd455972
#
_cell.length_a   1.000
_cell.length_b   1.000
_cell.length_c   1.000
_cell.angle_alpha   90.00
_cell.angle_beta   90.00
_cell.angle_gamma   90.00
#
_symmetry.space_group_name_H-M   'P 1'
#
loop_
_entity.id
_entity.type
_entity.pdbx_description
1 polymer ?
#
loop_
_entity_poly.entity_id
_entity_poly.type
_entity_poly.pdbx_seq_one_letter_code
_entity_poly.pdbx_strand_id
1 'polypeptide(L)'
;MGVPVAPSQSLVAQFDTLWTRFDEIYPSFAYKGVDWRAQRATYRPRAQRARSQDELIGVLVEMLTPLRDLHVWLVDPRGQAVPTFRPAGLANFDRTRWESAMRDASYLAHSRDFGEGMVGGYAYLYIGAWKDPVSQESLDLALARMRDAPGLIIDVRSNPGGTDQTALAFAGRFTTRAFTASYVEIRTDSLVKDVEMPLARTISPRGGWQFTRPVVVLSGRGGFSATESFVAAMRTLPQVTVLGDTTGGASGNPATFALGNGWRFTVPRWLEFGPDRRPIEGRGVAPHLAMSWDPTHYDGARDPLIDAAVGLLGERNGVYRIAPAPSREAPVETPTDRGLRR
;
A
#
# COMPACT_ATOMS: atom_id res chain seq x y z
N MET A 1 4.05 21.03 -38.09
CA MET A 1 4.24 22.15 -37.15
C MET A 1 4.88 21.55 -35.89
N GLY A 2 6.17 21.88 -35.62
CA GLY A 2 6.87 21.38 -34.44
C GLY A 2 6.26 21.96 -33.16
N VAL A 3 6.00 21.10 -32.18
CA VAL A 3 5.61 21.52 -30.84
C VAL A 3 6.76 22.40 -30.30
N PRO A 4 6.51 23.64 -29.83
CA PRO A 4 7.56 24.47 -29.28
C PRO A 4 8.20 23.77 -28.08
N VAL A 5 9.50 23.51 -28.18
CA VAL A 5 10.30 23.02 -27.05
C VAL A 5 10.33 24.16 -26.02
N ALA A 6 9.73 23.92 -24.86
CA ALA A 6 9.80 24.88 -23.76
C ALA A 6 11.27 25.21 -23.45
N PRO A 7 11.62 26.48 -23.19
CA PRO A 7 13.00 26.85 -22.89
C PRO A 7 13.53 26.05 -21.71
N SER A 8 14.80 25.59 -21.82
CA SER A 8 15.44 24.82 -20.76
C SER A 8 15.50 25.66 -19.49
N GLN A 9 14.82 25.22 -18.44
CA GLN A 9 14.90 25.89 -17.14
C GLN A 9 16.30 25.68 -16.52
N SER A 10 16.84 26.69 -15.86
CA SER A 10 18.07 26.54 -15.12
C SER A 10 17.90 25.49 -14.00
N LEU A 11 18.97 24.78 -13.63
CA LEU A 11 18.92 23.72 -12.61
C LEU A 11 18.38 24.25 -11.26
N VAL A 12 18.76 25.47 -10.87
CA VAL A 12 18.24 26.08 -9.64
C VAL A 12 16.77 26.45 -9.75
N ALA A 13 16.27 26.84 -10.92
CA ALA A 13 14.85 27.10 -11.13
C ALA A 13 14.02 25.81 -11.05
N GLN A 14 14.55 24.69 -11.53
CA GLN A 14 13.93 23.36 -11.35
C GLN A 14 13.84 22.98 -9.87
N PHE A 15 14.92 23.20 -9.10
CA PHE A 15 14.90 23.02 -7.65
C PHE A 15 13.81 23.87 -6.98
N ASP A 16 13.77 25.18 -7.28
CA ASP A 16 12.80 26.10 -6.70
C ASP A 16 11.36 25.70 -7.10
N THR A 17 11.12 25.24 -8.33
CA THR A 17 9.82 24.72 -8.78
C THR A 17 9.38 23.51 -7.94
N LEU A 18 10.23 22.50 -7.77
CA LEU A 18 9.91 21.32 -6.97
C LEU A 18 9.66 21.73 -5.52
N TRP A 19 10.57 22.50 -4.91
CA TRP A 19 10.43 22.92 -3.52
C TRP A 19 9.11 23.66 -3.27
N THR A 20 8.74 24.60 -4.15
CA THR A 20 7.50 25.37 -4.05
C THR A 20 6.27 24.49 -4.15
N ARG A 21 6.25 23.51 -5.08
CA ARG A 21 5.11 22.59 -5.22
C ARG A 21 4.91 21.72 -3.97
N PHE A 22 5.99 21.26 -3.36
CA PHE A 22 5.90 20.55 -2.08
C PHE A 22 5.41 21.48 -0.96
N ASP A 23 5.92 22.72 -0.88
CA ASP A 23 5.49 23.71 0.13
C ASP A 23 3.99 24.01 0.04
N GLU A 24 3.47 24.10 -1.18
CA GLU A 24 2.05 24.40 -1.45
C GLU A 24 1.11 23.25 -1.08
N ILE A 25 1.44 22.02 -1.44
CA ILE A 25 0.44 20.93 -1.47
C ILE A 25 0.78 19.69 -0.66
N TYR A 26 2.05 19.45 -0.26
CA TYR A 26 2.39 18.25 0.53
C TYR A 26 1.86 18.34 1.97
N PRO A 27 0.96 17.43 2.41
CA PRO A 27 0.26 17.59 3.68
C PRO A 27 1.03 17.05 4.89
N SER A 28 2.08 16.23 4.68
CA SER A 28 2.60 15.35 5.73
C SER A 28 3.89 15.82 6.41
N PHE A 29 4.37 17.04 6.18
CA PHE A 29 5.64 17.51 6.77
C PHE A 29 5.68 17.38 8.29
N ALA A 30 4.62 17.81 8.98
CA ALA A 30 4.54 17.72 10.42
C ALA A 30 4.53 16.26 10.92
N TYR A 31 3.81 15.37 10.25
CA TYR A 31 3.76 13.94 10.57
C TYR A 31 5.09 13.21 10.33
N LYS A 32 5.87 13.70 9.36
CA LYS A 32 7.21 13.16 9.04
C LYS A 32 8.32 13.80 9.88
N GLY A 33 8.01 14.85 10.65
CA GLY A 33 9.00 15.60 11.45
C GLY A 33 10.01 16.33 10.57
N VAL A 34 9.62 16.78 9.37
CA VAL A 34 10.52 17.44 8.41
C VAL A 34 10.26 18.94 8.40
N ASP A 35 11.28 19.72 8.75
CA ASP A 35 11.29 21.18 8.54
C ASP A 35 11.64 21.45 7.06
N TRP A 36 10.61 21.72 6.26
CA TRP A 36 10.75 21.93 4.82
C TRP A 36 11.53 23.20 4.47
N ARG A 37 11.48 24.23 5.32
CA ARG A 37 12.27 25.46 5.13
C ARG A 37 13.74 25.21 5.41
N ALA A 38 14.06 24.43 6.43
CA ALA A 38 15.45 24.02 6.70
C ALA A 38 16.01 23.15 5.57
N GLN A 39 15.19 22.29 4.96
CA GLN A 39 15.58 21.52 3.77
C GLN A 39 15.98 22.47 2.62
N ARG A 40 15.21 23.53 2.35
CA ARG A 40 15.58 24.52 1.34
C ARG A 40 16.91 25.18 1.63
N ALA A 41 17.09 25.65 2.86
CA ALA A 41 18.33 26.32 3.27
C ALA A 41 19.57 25.43 3.06
N THR A 42 19.43 24.13 3.31
CA THR A 42 20.52 23.13 3.16
C THR A 42 20.79 22.79 1.69
N TYR A 43 19.76 22.54 0.91
CA TYR A 43 19.93 21.92 -0.42
C TYR A 43 19.92 22.92 -1.57
N ARG A 44 19.30 24.09 -1.45
CA ARG A 44 19.31 25.11 -2.53
C ARG A 44 20.72 25.58 -2.93
N PRO A 45 21.67 25.84 -2.00
CA PRO A 45 23.03 26.17 -2.39
C PRO A 45 23.76 25.03 -3.12
N ARG A 46 23.38 23.77 -2.87
CA ARG A 46 23.93 22.60 -3.59
C ARG A 46 23.37 22.57 -5.02
N ALA A 47 22.06 22.79 -5.19
CA ALA A 47 21.43 22.89 -6.51
C ALA A 47 22.01 24.05 -7.36
N GLN A 48 22.38 25.18 -6.75
CA GLN A 48 23.05 26.29 -7.44
C GLN A 48 24.45 25.89 -7.98
N ARG A 49 25.13 24.96 -7.33
CA ARG A 49 26.46 24.49 -7.73
C ARG A 49 26.40 23.29 -8.67
N ALA A 50 25.23 22.68 -8.86
CA ALA A 50 25.04 21.55 -9.77
C ALA A 50 25.40 21.98 -11.22
N ARG A 51 26.18 21.13 -11.88
CA ARG A 51 26.70 21.36 -13.25
C ARG A 51 25.99 20.50 -14.29
N SER A 52 25.19 19.54 -13.84
CA SER A 52 24.44 18.62 -14.71
C SER A 52 23.06 18.33 -14.11
N GLN A 53 22.18 17.78 -14.97
CA GLN A 53 20.87 17.30 -14.54
C GLN A 53 21.02 16.18 -13.48
N ASP A 54 21.97 15.26 -13.68
CA ASP A 54 22.16 14.14 -12.76
C ASP A 54 22.62 14.61 -11.37
N GLU A 55 23.49 15.63 -11.30
CA GLU A 55 23.88 16.25 -10.03
C GLU A 55 22.67 16.90 -9.33
N LEU A 56 21.81 17.58 -10.07
CA LEU A 56 20.57 18.13 -9.51
C LEU A 56 19.66 17.03 -8.99
N ILE A 57 19.45 15.96 -9.77
CA ILE A 57 18.61 14.82 -9.37
C ILE A 57 19.14 14.20 -8.07
N GLY A 58 20.46 14.03 -7.93
CA GLY A 58 21.06 13.56 -6.68
C GLY A 58 20.73 14.48 -5.49
N VAL A 59 20.84 15.81 -5.67
CA VAL A 59 20.49 16.79 -4.63
C VAL A 59 19.00 16.71 -4.26
N LEU A 60 18.11 16.56 -5.25
CA LEU A 60 16.67 16.46 -5.02
C LEU A 60 16.30 15.15 -4.30
N VAL A 61 16.90 14.02 -4.68
CA VAL A 61 16.68 12.73 -4.00
C VAL A 61 17.09 12.81 -2.54
N GLU A 62 18.26 13.37 -2.24
CA GLU A 62 18.71 13.55 -0.85
C GLU A 62 17.78 14.45 -0.03
N MET A 63 17.31 15.56 -0.62
CA MET A 63 16.37 16.49 0.03
C MET A 63 15.03 15.82 0.34
N LEU A 64 14.55 14.94 -0.54
CA LEU A 64 13.25 14.28 -0.43
C LEU A 64 13.29 13.00 0.43
N THR A 65 14.46 12.38 0.58
CA THR A 65 14.63 11.12 1.34
C THR A 65 14.06 11.19 2.78
N PRO A 66 14.22 12.28 3.56
CA PRO A 66 13.66 12.36 4.91
C PRO A 66 12.14 12.29 4.98
N LEU A 67 11.43 12.55 3.87
CA LEU A 67 9.97 12.40 3.81
C LEU A 67 9.52 10.94 3.97
N ARG A 68 10.37 9.97 3.62
CA ARG A 68 10.09 8.53 3.75
C ARG A 68 8.71 8.17 3.18
N ASP A 69 8.38 8.71 2.01
CA ASP A 69 7.06 8.60 1.40
C ASP A 69 7.16 7.82 0.08
N LEU A 70 6.40 6.73 -0.04
CA LEU A 70 6.41 5.86 -1.22
C LEU A 70 5.75 6.50 -2.44
N HIS A 71 5.01 7.61 -2.26
CA HIS A 71 4.42 8.37 -3.34
C HIS A 71 5.30 9.55 -3.83
N VAL A 72 6.49 9.71 -3.24
CA VAL A 72 7.45 10.74 -3.62
C VAL A 72 8.57 10.13 -4.45
N TRP A 73 8.52 10.35 -5.76
CA TRP A 73 9.56 9.90 -6.69
C TRP A 73 9.76 10.92 -7.80
N LEU A 74 10.91 10.86 -8.44
CA LEU A 74 11.20 11.55 -9.69
C LEU A 74 10.94 10.58 -10.86
N VAL A 75 10.65 11.13 -12.03
CA VAL A 75 10.44 10.34 -13.26
C VAL A 75 11.38 10.90 -14.32
N ASP A 76 12.22 10.04 -14.86
CA ASP A 76 13.17 10.42 -15.91
C ASP A 76 12.46 10.67 -17.25
N PRO A 77 13.16 11.22 -18.26
CA PRO A 77 12.58 11.45 -19.59
C PRO A 77 12.12 10.18 -20.31
N ARG A 78 12.59 9.00 -19.88
CA ARG A 78 12.19 7.69 -20.42
C ARG A 78 10.97 7.11 -19.73
N GLY A 79 10.46 7.80 -18.69
CA GLY A 79 9.33 7.35 -17.88
C GLY A 79 9.71 6.41 -16.74
N GLN A 80 11.01 6.25 -16.43
CA GLN A 80 11.45 5.41 -15.32
C GLN A 80 11.37 6.18 -14.00
N ALA A 81 10.81 5.54 -12.98
CA ALA A 81 10.72 6.12 -11.64
C ALA A 81 12.08 6.02 -10.92
N VAL A 82 12.52 7.15 -10.36
CA VAL A 82 13.65 7.24 -9.43
C VAL A 82 13.07 7.45 -8.03
N PRO A 83 13.01 6.39 -7.21
CA PRO A 83 12.44 6.48 -5.87
C PRO A 83 13.34 7.32 -4.96
N THR A 84 12.72 8.13 -4.11
CA THR A 84 13.44 8.91 -3.08
C THR A 84 13.53 8.17 -1.75
N PHE A 85 12.75 7.13 -1.59
CA PHE A 85 12.72 6.27 -0.41
C PHE A 85 12.41 4.82 -0.80
N ARG A 86 13.08 3.89 -0.14
CA ARG A 86 12.79 2.46 -0.20
C ARG A 86 12.68 1.94 1.24
N PRO A 87 11.55 1.35 1.64
CA PRO A 87 11.42 0.80 2.98
C PRO A 87 12.40 -0.37 3.16
N ALA A 88 12.95 -0.49 4.36
CA ALA A 88 13.68 -1.69 4.75
C ALA A 88 12.69 -2.84 5.03
N GLY A 89 13.12 -4.06 4.73
CA GLY A 89 12.35 -5.28 4.99
C GLY A 89 11.75 -5.87 3.72
N LEU A 90 11.54 -7.18 3.79
CA LEU A 90 11.03 -7.97 2.68
C LEU A 90 9.50 -7.94 2.65
N ALA A 91 8.93 -7.99 1.46
CA ALA A 91 7.50 -8.21 1.31
C ALA A 91 7.17 -9.66 1.69
N ASN A 92 6.02 -9.90 2.31
CA ASN A 92 5.51 -11.23 2.63
C ASN A 92 4.84 -11.90 1.41
N PHE A 93 5.32 -11.61 0.22
CA PHE A 93 4.85 -12.14 -1.04
C PHE A 93 6.04 -12.49 -1.93
N ASP A 94 6.12 -13.75 -2.33
CA ASP A 94 7.03 -14.24 -3.35
C ASP A 94 6.26 -14.76 -4.54
N ARG A 95 6.50 -14.18 -5.71
CA ARG A 95 5.76 -14.50 -6.93
C ARG A 95 5.90 -15.95 -7.35
N THR A 96 7.10 -16.51 -7.24
CA THR A 96 7.38 -17.89 -7.66
C THR A 96 6.65 -18.90 -6.78
N ARG A 97 6.65 -18.68 -5.47
CA ARG A 97 5.92 -19.53 -4.50
C ARG A 97 4.43 -19.40 -4.67
N TRP A 98 3.94 -18.17 -4.85
CA TRP A 98 2.54 -17.92 -5.16
C TRP A 98 2.10 -18.65 -6.43
N GLU A 99 2.88 -18.56 -7.52
CA GLU A 99 2.60 -19.28 -8.76
C GLU A 99 2.64 -20.81 -8.57
N SER A 100 3.51 -21.32 -7.68
CA SER A 100 3.52 -22.72 -7.32
C SER A 100 2.25 -23.14 -6.60
N ALA A 101 1.79 -22.37 -5.61
CA ALA A 101 0.54 -22.61 -4.92
C ALA A 101 -0.68 -22.56 -5.86
N MET A 102 -0.64 -21.66 -6.86
CA MET A 102 -1.72 -21.52 -7.85
C MET A 102 -1.75 -22.64 -8.88
N ARG A 103 -0.65 -23.37 -9.13
CA ARG A 103 -0.64 -24.55 -10.00
C ARG A 103 -1.48 -25.70 -9.45
N ASP A 104 -1.51 -25.86 -8.14
CA ASP A 104 -2.28 -26.91 -7.45
C ASP A 104 -3.75 -26.48 -7.24
N ALA A 105 -4.05 -25.21 -7.45
CA ALA A 105 -5.39 -24.64 -7.39
C ALA A 105 -6.05 -24.65 -8.77
N SER A 106 -7.38 -24.69 -8.79
CA SER A 106 -8.15 -24.44 -10.03
C SER A 106 -8.12 -22.94 -10.32
N TYR A 107 -6.92 -22.38 -10.60
CA TYR A 107 -6.71 -20.96 -10.76
C TYR A 107 -6.71 -20.55 -12.23
N LEU A 108 -7.51 -19.51 -12.54
CA LEU A 108 -7.62 -18.87 -13.85
C LEU A 108 -6.99 -17.47 -13.78
N ALA A 109 -5.84 -17.28 -14.43
CA ALA A 109 -5.23 -15.97 -14.60
C ALA A 109 -5.93 -15.21 -15.74
N HIS A 110 -6.48 -14.03 -15.45
CA HIS A 110 -7.01 -13.10 -16.44
C HIS A 110 -5.92 -12.14 -16.94
N SER A 111 -4.98 -11.81 -16.06
CA SER A 111 -3.78 -11.02 -16.37
C SER A 111 -2.67 -11.33 -15.37
N ARG A 112 -1.52 -10.63 -15.49
CA ARG A 112 -0.47 -10.70 -14.49
C ARG A 112 -0.94 -10.27 -13.10
N ASP A 113 -1.85 -9.31 -13.04
CA ASP A 113 -2.28 -8.66 -11.80
C ASP A 113 -3.72 -9.02 -11.40
N PHE A 114 -4.34 -10.00 -12.07
CA PHE A 114 -5.70 -10.40 -11.75
C PHE A 114 -5.98 -11.86 -12.13
N GLY A 115 -6.60 -12.57 -11.20
CA GLY A 115 -7.07 -13.92 -11.43
C GLY A 115 -7.86 -14.46 -10.26
N GLU A 116 -8.56 -15.57 -10.48
CA GLU A 116 -9.47 -16.21 -9.55
C GLU A 116 -9.36 -17.72 -9.56
N GLY A 117 -9.81 -18.39 -8.51
CA GLY A 117 -9.81 -19.84 -8.46
C GLY A 117 -10.34 -20.39 -7.14
N MET A 118 -10.02 -21.66 -6.89
CA MET A 118 -10.38 -22.35 -5.64
C MET A 118 -9.12 -22.87 -4.96
N VAL A 119 -8.95 -22.56 -3.68
CA VAL A 119 -7.82 -23.04 -2.86
C VAL A 119 -8.37 -23.65 -1.58
N GLY A 120 -8.04 -24.90 -1.30
CA GLY A 120 -8.51 -25.59 -0.09
C GLY A 120 -10.04 -25.65 0.08
N GLY A 121 -10.78 -25.63 -1.03
CA GLY A 121 -12.25 -25.62 -1.02
C GLY A 121 -12.89 -24.22 -0.87
N TYR A 122 -12.09 -23.16 -0.81
CA TYR A 122 -12.54 -21.76 -0.71
C TYR A 122 -12.23 -20.98 -1.99
N ALA A 123 -13.06 -19.98 -2.27
CA ALA A 123 -12.79 -19.06 -3.36
C ALA A 123 -11.50 -18.26 -3.08
N TYR A 124 -10.72 -18.03 -4.13
CA TYR A 124 -9.50 -17.24 -4.08
C TYR A 124 -9.50 -16.20 -5.18
N LEU A 125 -9.21 -14.96 -4.82
CA LEU A 125 -9.14 -13.81 -5.72
C LEU A 125 -7.81 -13.08 -5.52
N TYR A 126 -6.96 -13.08 -6.55
CA TYR A 126 -5.74 -12.30 -6.57
C TYR A 126 -5.97 -10.97 -7.26
N ILE A 127 -5.62 -9.88 -6.59
CA ILE A 127 -5.68 -8.51 -7.12
C ILE A 127 -4.31 -7.87 -6.91
N GLY A 128 -3.47 -7.87 -7.95
CA GLY A 128 -2.10 -7.36 -7.90
C GLY A 128 -1.99 -5.86 -8.20
N ALA A 129 -3.06 -5.22 -8.71
CA ALA A 129 -3.14 -3.77 -8.89
C ALA A 129 -4.60 -3.34 -9.09
N TRP A 130 -4.95 -2.10 -8.70
CA TRP A 130 -6.26 -1.49 -8.96
C TRP A 130 -6.23 -0.64 -10.24
N LYS A 131 -5.88 -1.25 -11.37
CA LYS A 131 -5.78 -0.61 -12.70
C LYS A 131 -6.13 -1.61 -13.78
N ASP A 132 -6.36 -1.13 -15.00
CA ASP A 132 -6.65 -2.02 -16.13
C ASP A 132 -5.69 -3.22 -16.21
N PRO A 133 -6.22 -4.44 -16.45
CA PRO A 133 -7.61 -4.76 -16.76
C PRO A 133 -8.53 -4.99 -15.54
N VAL A 134 -8.09 -4.68 -14.31
CA VAL A 134 -8.90 -4.79 -13.10
C VAL A 134 -9.93 -3.66 -13.06
N SER A 135 -11.15 -3.97 -13.43
CA SER A 135 -12.29 -3.06 -13.44
C SER A 135 -13.37 -3.53 -12.46
N GLN A 136 -14.34 -2.67 -12.17
CA GLN A 136 -15.50 -3.07 -11.38
C GLN A 136 -16.25 -4.25 -12.01
N GLU A 137 -16.38 -4.25 -13.34
CA GLU A 137 -17.04 -5.32 -14.08
C GLU A 137 -16.30 -6.65 -13.98
N SER A 138 -14.96 -6.66 -14.20
CA SER A 138 -14.16 -7.88 -14.09
C SER A 138 -14.19 -8.47 -12.68
N LEU A 139 -14.16 -7.62 -11.65
CA LEU A 139 -14.28 -8.04 -10.25
C LEU A 139 -15.66 -8.58 -9.92
N ASP A 140 -16.73 -7.98 -10.44
CA ASP A 140 -18.09 -8.45 -10.26
C ASP A 140 -18.33 -9.81 -10.93
N LEU A 141 -17.82 -9.99 -12.14
CA LEU A 141 -17.88 -11.27 -12.84
C LEU A 141 -17.12 -12.37 -12.11
N ALA A 142 -15.92 -12.08 -11.62
CA ALA A 142 -15.14 -13.00 -10.80
C ALA A 142 -15.90 -13.40 -9.52
N LEU A 143 -16.39 -12.40 -8.78
CA LEU A 143 -17.14 -12.65 -7.55
C LEU A 143 -18.45 -13.43 -7.81
N ALA A 144 -19.11 -13.20 -8.95
CA ALA A 144 -20.33 -13.91 -9.33
C ALA A 144 -20.09 -15.41 -9.56
N ARG A 145 -18.94 -15.77 -10.21
CA ARG A 145 -18.56 -17.18 -10.39
C ARG A 145 -18.26 -17.90 -9.06
N MET A 146 -17.82 -17.13 -8.06
CA MET A 146 -17.50 -17.64 -6.72
C MET A 146 -18.65 -17.44 -5.71
N ARG A 147 -19.85 -17.07 -6.19
CA ARG A 147 -20.97 -16.68 -5.34
C ARG A 147 -21.33 -17.69 -4.27
N ASP A 148 -21.25 -18.97 -4.58
CA ASP A 148 -21.69 -20.04 -3.70
C ASP A 148 -20.57 -20.67 -2.85
N ALA A 149 -19.34 -20.17 -2.99
CA ALA A 149 -18.19 -20.62 -2.20
C ALA A 149 -18.44 -20.39 -0.68
N PRO A 150 -18.03 -21.30 0.20
CA PRO A 150 -18.27 -21.19 1.64
C PRO A 150 -17.48 -20.07 2.32
N GLY A 151 -16.46 -19.53 1.64
CA GLY A 151 -15.64 -18.40 2.07
C GLY A 151 -14.75 -17.93 0.94
N LEU A 152 -14.08 -16.77 1.14
CA LEU A 152 -13.28 -16.13 0.11
C LEU A 152 -11.94 -15.64 0.69
N ILE A 153 -10.86 -15.89 -0.02
CA ILE A 153 -9.55 -15.31 0.22
C ILE A 153 -9.31 -14.21 -0.84
N ILE A 154 -9.02 -12.99 -0.42
CA ILE A 154 -8.65 -11.88 -1.30
C ILE A 154 -7.18 -11.55 -1.05
N ASP A 155 -6.31 -11.79 -2.02
CA ASP A 155 -4.88 -11.54 -1.90
C ASP A 155 -4.49 -10.21 -2.56
N VAL A 156 -4.13 -9.24 -1.73
CA VAL A 156 -3.65 -7.90 -2.14
C VAL A 156 -2.24 -7.59 -1.62
N ARG A 157 -1.48 -8.61 -1.18
CA ARG A 157 -0.16 -8.43 -0.54
C ARG A 157 0.84 -7.67 -1.39
N SER A 158 0.80 -7.85 -2.70
CA SER A 158 1.72 -7.23 -3.66
C SER A 158 1.12 -6.05 -4.43
N ASN A 159 -0.07 -5.60 -4.05
CA ASN A 159 -0.83 -4.59 -4.80
C ASN A 159 -0.38 -3.17 -4.44
N PRO A 160 0.35 -2.45 -5.31
CA PRO A 160 0.86 -1.10 -5.02
C PRO A 160 -0.23 -0.01 -5.11
N GLY A 161 -1.49 -0.38 -5.27
CA GLY A 161 -2.58 0.56 -5.42
C GLY A 161 -3.06 0.73 -6.86
N GLY A 162 -3.52 1.93 -7.17
CA GLY A 162 -4.13 2.30 -8.46
C GLY A 162 -5.38 3.14 -8.23
N THR A 163 -6.50 2.79 -8.88
CA THR A 163 -7.76 3.54 -8.78
C THR A 163 -8.50 3.18 -7.49
N ASP A 164 -8.50 4.07 -6.53
CA ASP A 164 -9.19 3.90 -5.25
C ASP A 164 -10.72 3.80 -5.40
N GLN A 165 -11.28 4.46 -6.41
CA GLN A 165 -12.71 4.32 -6.75
C GLN A 165 -13.07 2.86 -7.05
N THR A 166 -12.24 2.13 -7.82
CA THR A 166 -12.46 0.70 -8.10
C THR A 166 -12.33 -0.13 -6.83
N ALA A 167 -11.30 0.12 -6.02
CA ALA A 167 -11.04 -0.59 -4.78
C ALA A 167 -12.20 -0.44 -3.77
N LEU A 168 -12.65 0.79 -3.54
CA LEU A 168 -13.73 1.07 -2.58
C LEU A 168 -15.10 0.62 -3.11
N ALA A 169 -15.36 0.74 -4.42
CA ALA A 169 -16.58 0.21 -5.01
C ALA A 169 -16.64 -1.33 -4.86
N PHE A 170 -15.51 -2.03 -4.99
CA PHE A 170 -15.45 -3.47 -4.76
C PHE A 170 -15.74 -3.82 -3.29
N ALA A 171 -15.25 -3.04 -2.32
CA ALA A 171 -15.60 -3.23 -0.91
C ALA A 171 -17.11 -3.15 -0.65
N GLY A 172 -17.87 -2.40 -1.45
CA GLY A 172 -19.34 -2.34 -1.40
C GLY A 172 -20.06 -3.66 -1.74
N ARG A 173 -19.34 -4.65 -2.28
CA ARG A 173 -19.85 -6.02 -2.52
C ARG A 173 -19.93 -6.88 -1.25
N PHE A 174 -19.32 -6.40 -0.16
CA PHE A 174 -19.19 -7.14 1.11
C PHE A 174 -19.99 -6.53 2.25
N THR A 175 -20.78 -5.49 2.01
CA THR A 175 -21.60 -4.84 3.03
C THR A 175 -23.06 -4.76 2.61
N THR A 176 -23.98 -4.88 3.58
CA THR A 176 -25.44 -4.71 3.38
C THR A 176 -25.93 -3.32 3.79
N ARG A 177 -25.06 -2.47 4.36
CA ARG A 177 -25.36 -1.11 4.79
C ARG A 177 -24.18 -0.18 4.55
N ALA A 178 -24.46 1.11 4.38
CA ALA A 178 -23.42 2.11 4.23
C ALA A 178 -22.59 2.26 5.53
N PHE A 179 -21.28 2.51 5.38
CA PHE A 179 -20.36 2.78 6.49
C PHE A 179 -19.23 3.71 6.05
N THR A 180 -18.62 4.41 7.00
CA THR A 180 -17.42 5.22 6.73
C THR A 180 -16.18 4.33 6.75
N ALA A 181 -15.48 4.26 5.60
CA ALA A 181 -14.28 3.45 5.40
C ALA A 181 -13.00 4.16 5.84
N SER A 182 -12.92 5.47 5.58
CA SER A 182 -11.76 6.30 5.88
C SER A 182 -12.15 7.78 5.88
N TYR A 183 -11.21 8.63 6.23
CA TYR A 183 -11.34 10.08 6.12
C TYR A 183 -10.14 10.62 5.35
N VAL A 184 -10.33 11.68 4.57
CA VAL A 184 -9.24 12.35 3.85
C VAL A 184 -9.22 13.83 4.16
N GLU A 185 -8.04 14.33 4.37
CA GLU A 185 -7.70 15.75 4.50
C GLU A 185 -6.92 16.15 3.26
N ILE A 186 -7.42 17.14 2.51
CA ILE A 186 -6.80 17.61 1.26
C ILE A 186 -6.19 18.98 1.54
N ARG A 187 -4.90 19.11 1.33
CA ARG A 187 -4.27 20.41 1.33
C ARG A 187 -4.45 21.06 -0.04
N THR A 188 -5.22 22.12 -0.09
CA THR A 188 -5.56 22.82 -1.34
C THR A 188 -4.69 24.05 -1.58
N ASP A 189 -4.14 24.67 -0.51
CA ASP A 189 -3.26 25.83 -0.57
C ASP A 189 -2.47 25.97 0.75
N SER A 190 -1.27 26.55 0.69
CA SER A 190 -0.43 26.87 1.86
C SER A 190 -1.06 27.90 2.79
N LEU A 191 -2.05 28.65 2.33
CA LEU A 191 -2.72 29.72 3.08
C LEU A 191 -3.97 29.24 3.84
N VAL A 192 -4.49 28.06 3.58
CA VAL A 192 -5.65 27.51 4.28
C VAL A 192 -5.18 26.89 5.60
N LYS A 193 -5.20 27.68 6.67
CA LYS A 193 -4.88 27.23 8.03
C LYS A 193 -6.02 26.45 8.69
N ASP A 194 -7.22 26.55 8.17
CA ASP A 194 -8.41 25.89 8.69
C ASP A 194 -8.78 24.75 7.76
N VAL A 195 -8.19 23.57 8.01
CA VAL A 195 -8.67 22.34 7.39
C VAL A 195 -10.04 22.07 7.97
N GLU A 196 -11.07 22.24 7.15
CA GLU A 196 -12.39 21.70 7.47
C GLU A 196 -12.22 20.22 7.83
N MET A 197 -13.03 19.74 8.77
CA MET A 197 -13.04 18.33 9.24
C MET A 197 -12.74 17.37 8.08
N PRO A 198 -11.90 16.35 8.29
CA PRO A 198 -11.56 15.40 7.22
C PRO A 198 -12.80 14.85 6.55
N LEU A 199 -12.82 14.85 5.21
CA LEU A 199 -13.93 14.35 4.40
C LEU A 199 -14.10 12.85 4.61
N ALA A 200 -15.30 12.43 5.02
CA ALA A 200 -15.61 11.02 5.18
C ALA A 200 -15.73 10.33 3.82
N ARG A 201 -15.06 9.21 3.66
CA ARG A 201 -15.20 8.32 2.50
C ARG A 201 -16.16 7.19 2.86
N THR A 202 -17.38 7.29 2.40
CA THR A 202 -18.45 6.34 2.71
C THR A 202 -18.57 5.29 1.61
N ILE A 203 -18.65 4.02 2.01
CA ILE A 203 -18.95 2.90 1.13
C ILE A 203 -20.41 2.50 1.33
N SER A 204 -21.13 2.37 0.21
CA SER A 204 -22.49 1.86 0.18
C SER A 204 -22.54 0.46 -0.42
N PRO A 205 -23.56 -0.36 -0.08
CA PRO A 205 -23.80 -1.63 -0.74
C PRO A 205 -23.86 -1.46 -2.26
N ARG A 206 -23.23 -2.37 -3.01
CA ARG A 206 -23.17 -2.31 -4.47
C ARG A 206 -23.54 -3.65 -5.09
N GLY A 207 -24.29 -3.60 -6.21
CA GLY A 207 -24.77 -4.75 -6.94
C GLY A 207 -26.06 -5.36 -6.36
N GLY A 208 -26.63 -6.34 -7.05
CA GLY A 208 -27.89 -6.99 -6.68
C GLY A 208 -27.81 -7.95 -5.51
N TRP A 209 -26.61 -8.24 -5.01
CA TRP A 209 -26.34 -9.12 -3.86
C TRP A 209 -24.97 -8.81 -3.26
N GLN A 210 -24.73 -9.18 -2.01
CA GLN A 210 -23.47 -8.99 -1.28
C GLN A 210 -22.92 -10.34 -0.82
N PHE A 211 -21.57 -10.44 -0.81
CA PHE A 211 -20.87 -11.60 -0.26
C PHE A 211 -20.72 -11.44 1.25
N THR A 212 -21.55 -12.12 2.02
CA THR A 212 -21.63 -11.98 3.49
C THR A 212 -21.01 -13.15 4.26
N ARG A 213 -20.49 -14.16 3.54
CA ARG A 213 -19.77 -15.28 4.15
C ARG A 213 -18.37 -14.86 4.61
N PRO A 214 -17.66 -15.70 5.39
CA PRO A 214 -16.32 -15.39 5.86
C PRO A 214 -15.36 -15.01 4.73
N VAL A 215 -14.61 -13.93 4.94
CA VAL A 215 -13.57 -13.42 4.01
C VAL A 215 -12.25 -13.30 4.76
N VAL A 216 -11.17 -13.76 4.16
CA VAL A 216 -9.80 -13.46 4.61
C VAL A 216 -9.14 -12.57 3.57
N VAL A 217 -8.69 -11.38 3.99
CA VAL A 217 -7.90 -10.48 3.16
C VAL A 217 -6.43 -10.65 3.54
N LEU A 218 -5.60 -11.08 2.58
CA LEU A 218 -4.16 -11.17 2.76
C LEU A 218 -3.53 -9.81 2.49
N SER A 219 -2.88 -9.21 3.50
CA SER A 219 -2.20 -7.91 3.43
C SER A 219 -0.69 -8.03 3.60
N GLY A 220 0.04 -7.05 3.09
CA GLY A 220 1.49 -7.03 3.19
C GLY A 220 2.09 -5.65 2.90
N ARG A 221 3.38 -5.49 3.16
CA ARG A 221 4.12 -4.23 2.96
C ARG A 221 4.18 -3.77 1.51
N GLY A 222 3.96 -4.68 0.55
CA GLY A 222 3.82 -4.35 -0.87
C GLY A 222 2.46 -3.72 -1.23
N GLY A 223 1.48 -3.79 -0.31
CA GLY A 223 0.17 -3.16 -0.46
C GLY A 223 0.20 -1.73 0.05
N PHE A 224 -0.04 -0.73 -0.82
CA PHE A 224 -0.14 0.68 -0.42
C PHE A 224 -1.12 1.46 -1.30
N SER A 225 -1.35 2.74 -1.01
CA SER A 225 -2.27 3.60 -1.76
C SER A 225 -3.72 3.07 -1.73
N ALA A 226 -4.41 2.96 -2.87
CA ALA A 226 -5.77 2.45 -2.96
C ALA A 226 -5.97 1.08 -2.26
N THR A 227 -4.91 0.28 -2.14
CA THR A 227 -4.94 -0.99 -1.39
C THR A 227 -5.12 -0.74 0.10
N GLU A 228 -4.53 0.30 0.65
CA GLU A 228 -4.70 0.64 2.07
C GLU A 228 -6.12 1.10 2.36
N SER A 229 -6.69 1.93 1.48
CA SER A 229 -8.10 2.32 1.58
C SER A 229 -9.03 1.09 1.54
N PHE A 230 -8.74 0.12 0.64
CA PHE A 230 -9.48 -1.15 0.55
C PHE A 230 -9.33 -1.99 1.83
N VAL A 231 -8.09 -2.21 2.29
CA VAL A 231 -7.82 -3.01 3.49
C VAL A 231 -8.45 -2.37 4.73
N ALA A 232 -8.34 -1.03 4.88
CA ALA A 232 -8.95 -0.29 5.97
C ALA A 232 -10.48 -0.45 5.98
N ALA A 233 -11.11 -0.34 4.80
CA ALA A 233 -12.54 -0.55 4.64
C ALA A 233 -12.96 -1.98 4.99
N MET A 234 -12.32 -2.98 4.38
CA MET A 234 -12.64 -4.40 4.59
C MET A 234 -12.43 -4.81 6.05
N ARG A 235 -11.41 -4.25 6.70
CA ARG A 235 -11.09 -4.53 8.10
C ARG A 235 -12.22 -4.17 9.07
N THR A 236 -13.14 -3.27 8.70
CA THR A 236 -14.28 -2.88 9.55
C THR A 236 -15.46 -3.86 9.49
N LEU A 237 -15.47 -4.75 8.49
CA LEU A 237 -16.60 -5.65 8.26
C LEU A 237 -16.51 -6.90 9.15
N PRO A 238 -17.59 -7.30 9.85
CA PRO A 238 -17.53 -8.35 10.88
C PRO A 238 -17.19 -9.75 10.33
N GLN A 239 -17.49 -10.02 9.05
CA GLN A 239 -17.17 -11.29 8.40
C GLN A 239 -15.73 -11.32 7.85
N VAL A 240 -14.99 -10.21 7.90
CA VAL A 240 -13.65 -10.10 7.31
C VAL A 240 -12.56 -10.27 8.37
N THR A 241 -11.57 -11.09 8.08
CA THR A 241 -10.31 -11.16 8.81
C THR A 241 -9.18 -10.70 7.89
N VAL A 242 -8.44 -9.67 8.28
CA VAL A 242 -7.19 -9.28 7.61
C VAL A 242 -6.05 -10.05 8.24
N LEU A 243 -5.30 -10.80 7.43
CA LEU A 243 -4.17 -11.64 7.82
C LEU A 243 -2.90 -11.22 7.10
N GLY A 244 -1.77 -11.18 7.77
CA GLY A 244 -0.46 -10.94 7.18
C GLY A 244 0.32 -9.83 7.85
N ASP A 245 1.00 -9.00 7.05
CA ASP A 245 1.74 -7.84 7.55
C ASP A 245 0.93 -6.54 7.44
N THR A 246 1.36 -5.54 8.20
CA THR A 246 0.92 -4.15 8.02
C THR A 246 1.23 -3.68 6.60
N THR A 247 0.34 -2.91 6.00
CA THR A 247 0.50 -2.34 4.66
C THR A 247 1.63 -1.30 4.59
N GLY A 248 1.93 -0.80 3.39
CA GLY A 248 3.11 0.03 3.13
C GLY A 248 3.15 1.40 3.81
N GLY A 249 2.00 1.96 4.15
CA GLY A 249 1.92 3.27 4.83
C GLY A 249 2.13 4.45 3.89
N ALA A 250 1.51 4.43 2.72
CA ALA A 250 1.51 5.54 1.78
C ALA A 250 0.15 5.67 1.08
N SER A 251 -0.61 6.70 1.43
CA SER A 251 -2.00 6.88 0.98
C SER A 251 -2.27 8.22 0.29
N GLY A 252 -1.25 8.94 -0.15
CA GLY A 252 -1.27 10.37 -0.45
C GLY A 252 -1.88 10.83 -1.78
N ASN A 253 -2.39 9.96 -2.68
CA ASN A 253 -2.94 10.34 -4.00
C ASN A 253 -2.08 11.35 -4.76
N PRO A 254 -0.92 10.95 -5.30
CA PRO A 254 0.06 11.89 -5.82
C PRO A 254 -0.38 12.55 -7.14
N ALA A 255 -0.11 13.85 -7.27
CA ALA A 255 -0.13 14.54 -8.55
C ALA A 255 1.27 14.55 -9.17
N THR A 256 1.33 14.52 -10.49
CA THR A 256 2.59 14.59 -11.25
C THR A 256 2.79 15.98 -11.83
N PHE A 257 3.99 16.53 -11.65
CA PHE A 257 4.39 17.84 -12.13
C PHE A 257 5.63 17.76 -13.04
N ALA A 258 5.74 18.69 -13.96
CA ALA A 258 6.97 18.86 -14.75
C ALA A 258 8.07 19.47 -13.88
N LEU A 259 9.27 18.87 -13.93
CA LEU A 259 10.47 19.43 -13.30
C LEU A 259 11.28 20.29 -14.28
N GLY A 260 11.30 19.91 -15.55
CA GLY A 260 12.10 20.48 -16.62
C GLY A 260 12.95 19.43 -17.32
N ASN A 261 13.41 19.73 -18.54
CA ASN A 261 14.25 18.84 -19.35
C ASN A 261 13.70 17.39 -19.50
N GLY A 262 12.36 17.27 -19.58
CA GLY A 262 11.67 15.98 -19.67
C GLY A 262 11.50 15.24 -18.35
N TRP A 263 12.09 15.70 -17.25
CA TRP A 263 11.89 15.16 -15.91
C TRP A 263 10.56 15.59 -15.32
N ARG A 264 10.01 14.73 -14.47
CA ARG A 264 8.79 14.97 -13.69
C ARG A 264 9.00 14.53 -12.25
N PHE A 265 8.11 14.95 -11.36
CA PHE A 265 8.09 14.54 -9.96
C PHE A 265 6.66 14.38 -9.47
N THR A 266 6.48 13.61 -8.42
CA THR A 266 5.18 13.39 -7.80
C THR A 266 5.11 14.03 -6.42
N VAL A 267 3.94 14.58 -6.10
CA VAL A 267 3.65 15.18 -4.78
C VAL A 267 2.32 14.64 -4.27
N PRO A 268 2.29 13.94 -3.13
CA PRO A 268 1.06 13.61 -2.42
C PRO A 268 0.22 14.84 -2.11
N ARG A 269 -1.11 14.73 -2.23
CA ARG A 269 -2.05 15.86 -2.09
C ARG A 269 -2.98 15.74 -0.90
N TRP A 270 -3.13 14.55 -0.34
CA TRP A 270 -4.00 14.34 0.79
C TRP A 270 -3.32 13.50 1.87
N LEU A 271 -3.90 13.56 3.06
CA LEU A 271 -3.59 12.68 4.17
C LEU A 271 -4.83 11.83 4.46
N GLU A 272 -4.70 10.51 4.37
CA GLU A 272 -5.78 9.58 4.67
C GLU A 272 -5.68 9.06 6.10
N PHE A 273 -6.82 8.98 6.76
CA PHE A 273 -6.98 8.44 8.10
C PHE A 273 -7.87 7.20 8.04
N GLY A 274 -7.52 6.19 8.81
CA GLY A 274 -8.38 5.03 9.00
C GLY A 274 -9.72 5.38 9.67
N PRO A 275 -10.61 4.39 9.81
CA PRO A 275 -11.88 4.58 10.53
C PRO A 275 -11.69 5.03 11.98
N ASP A 276 -10.56 4.69 12.58
CA ASP A 276 -10.11 5.07 13.94
C ASP A 276 -9.51 6.49 13.99
N ARG A 277 -9.57 7.24 12.89
CA ARG A 277 -9.01 8.58 12.73
C ARG A 277 -7.49 8.66 12.93
N ARG A 278 -6.79 7.56 12.80
CA ARG A 278 -5.32 7.54 12.79
C ARG A 278 -4.80 7.66 11.36
N PRO A 279 -3.72 8.42 11.12
CA PRO A 279 -3.14 8.56 9.79
C PRO A 279 -2.62 7.20 9.31
N ILE A 280 -2.91 6.87 8.04
CA ILE A 280 -2.35 5.69 7.36
C ILE A 280 -0.92 5.99 6.93
N GLU A 281 -0.64 7.23 6.53
CA GLU A 281 0.68 7.68 6.07
C GLU A 281 1.79 7.38 7.09
N GLY A 282 2.84 6.69 6.65
CA GLY A 282 3.98 6.27 7.46
C GLY A 282 3.69 5.14 8.46
N ARG A 283 2.44 4.67 8.59
CA ARG A 283 2.01 3.65 9.57
C ARG A 283 1.46 2.40 8.90
N GLY A 284 0.73 2.56 7.80
CA GLY A 284 -0.03 1.50 7.18
C GLY A 284 -1.28 1.07 7.96
N VAL A 285 -1.96 0.09 7.43
CA VAL A 285 -3.12 -0.57 8.04
C VAL A 285 -2.65 -1.89 8.64
N ALA A 286 -2.73 -2.00 9.96
CA ALA A 286 -2.36 -3.24 10.66
C ALA A 286 -3.40 -4.34 10.40
N PRO A 287 -2.99 -5.61 10.22
CA PRO A 287 -3.92 -6.74 10.09
C PRO A 287 -4.66 -7.02 11.40
N HIS A 288 -5.71 -7.85 11.36
CA HIS A 288 -6.32 -8.42 12.55
C HIS A 288 -5.43 -9.51 13.18
N LEU A 289 -4.82 -10.31 12.32
CA LEU A 289 -3.89 -11.38 12.69
C LEU A 289 -2.55 -11.13 11.99
N ALA A 290 -1.55 -10.73 12.78
CA ALA A 290 -0.21 -10.54 12.26
C ALA A 290 0.45 -11.90 12.01
N MET A 291 0.93 -12.11 10.79
CA MET A 291 1.71 -13.27 10.40
C MET A 291 2.80 -12.82 9.44
N SER A 292 3.96 -12.57 10.00
CA SER A 292 5.14 -12.21 9.21
C SER A 292 5.75 -13.46 8.59
N TRP A 293 6.10 -13.36 7.33
CA TRP A 293 6.79 -14.40 6.59
C TRP A 293 7.89 -13.79 5.74
N ASP A 294 9.07 -14.35 5.85
CA ASP A 294 10.23 -13.98 5.05
C ASP A 294 10.47 -15.06 3.98
N PRO A 295 10.21 -14.74 2.70
CA PRO A 295 10.40 -15.70 1.61
C PRO A 295 11.83 -16.26 1.50
N THR A 296 12.84 -15.54 1.97
CA THR A 296 14.24 -15.96 1.88
C THR A 296 14.63 -17.01 2.91
N HIS A 297 13.88 -17.10 4.02
CA HIS A 297 14.12 -18.04 5.12
C HIS A 297 13.15 -19.21 5.17
N TYR A 298 12.23 -19.30 4.21
CA TYR A 298 11.22 -20.34 4.15
C TYR A 298 11.55 -21.33 3.01
N ASP A 299 11.83 -22.58 3.36
CA ASP A 299 12.20 -23.66 2.44
C ASP A 299 11.00 -24.46 1.91
N GLY A 300 9.79 -24.23 2.44
CA GLY A 300 8.55 -24.89 1.99
C GLY A 300 8.14 -24.49 0.57
N ALA A 301 7.53 -25.42 -0.16
CA ALA A 301 7.01 -25.20 -1.52
C ALA A 301 5.68 -24.43 -1.54
N ARG A 302 4.98 -24.34 -0.39
CA ARG A 302 3.65 -23.71 -0.24
C ARG A 302 3.76 -22.29 0.28
N ASP A 303 2.72 -21.51 0.05
CA ASP A 303 2.59 -20.15 0.60
C ASP A 303 1.92 -20.24 2.00
N PRO A 304 2.64 -19.95 3.09
CA PRO A 304 2.13 -20.16 4.45
C PRO A 304 0.95 -19.24 4.80
N LEU A 305 0.83 -18.05 4.18
CA LEU A 305 -0.31 -17.19 4.43
C LEU A 305 -1.58 -17.70 3.76
N ILE A 306 -1.46 -18.29 2.58
CA ILE A 306 -2.59 -18.93 1.91
C ILE A 306 -3.06 -20.12 2.73
N ASP A 307 -2.14 -20.97 3.24
CA ASP A 307 -2.48 -22.11 4.09
C ASP A 307 -3.17 -21.66 5.39
N ALA A 308 -2.67 -20.62 6.03
CA ALA A 308 -3.28 -20.04 7.23
C ALA A 308 -4.68 -19.47 6.95
N ALA A 309 -4.88 -18.81 5.78
CA ALA A 309 -6.19 -18.31 5.40
C ALA A 309 -7.22 -19.44 5.18
N VAL A 310 -6.82 -20.54 4.55
CA VAL A 310 -7.65 -21.76 4.41
C VAL A 310 -8.03 -22.31 5.78
N GLY A 311 -7.06 -22.41 6.71
CA GLY A 311 -7.31 -22.83 8.08
C GLY A 311 -8.33 -21.96 8.81
N LEU A 312 -8.16 -20.62 8.76
CA LEU A 312 -9.08 -19.66 9.39
C LEU A 312 -10.51 -19.74 8.84
N LEU A 313 -10.67 -19.95 7.53
CA LEU A 313 -11.97 -20.15 6.92
C LEU A 313 -12.59 -21.48 7.37
N GLY A 314 -11.79 -22.52 7.54
CA GLY A 314 -12.21 -23.82 8.07
C GLY A 314 -12.74 -23.72 9.50
N GLU A 315 -12.05 -23.01 10.39
CA GLU A 315 -12.49 -22.77 11.77
C GLU A 315 -13.81 -22.02 11.85
N ARG A 316 -13.95 -20.94 11.08
CA ARG A 316 -15.18 -20.14 11.04
C ARG A 316 -16.38 -20.91 10.50
N ASN A 317 -16.14 -21.92 9.66
CA ASN A 317 -17.18 -22.81 9.15
C ASN A 317 -17.37 -24.07 10.01
N GLY A 318 -16.66 -24.19 11.16
CA GLY A 318 -16.77 -25.33 12.08
C GLY A 318 -16.05 -26.60 11.60
N VAL A 319 -15.19 -26.49 10.59
CA VAL A 319 -14.54 -27.67 9.95
C VAL A 319 -13.14 -27.98 10.54
N TYR A 320 -12.45 -26.96 11.13
CA TYR A 320 -11.12 -27.15 11.69
C TYR A 320 -10.94 -26.44 13.04
N ARG A 321 -10.27 -27.11 13.99
CA ARG A 321 -9.62 -26.45 15.13
C ARG A 321 -8.12 -26.39 14.84
N ILE A 322 -7.56 -25.19 14.68
CA ILE A 322 -6.11 -25.02 14.57
C ILE A 322 -5.50 -25.28 15.95
N ALA A 323 -4.54 -26.20 16.03
CA ALA A 323 -3.66 -26.27 17.18
C ALA A 323 -2.83 -24.96 17.25
N PRO A 324 -2.71 -24.30 18.41
CA PRO A 324 -1.86 -23.13 18.53
C PRO A 324 -0.43 -23.46 18.11
N ALA A 325 0.19 -22.59 17.32
CA ALA A 325 1.59 -22.73 16.96
C ALA A 325 2.44 -22.86 18.23
N PRO A 326 3.43 -23.78 18.27
CA PRO A 326 4.28 -23.94 19.44
C PRO A 326 4.96 -22.60 19.72
N SER A 327 4.70 -22.06 20.91
CA SER A 327 5.39 -20.86 21.43
C SER A 327 6.88 -21.21 21.49
N ARG A 328 7.69 -20.58 20.64
CA ARG A 328 9.14 -20.56 20.84
C ARG A 328 9.41 -19.67 22.07
N GLU A 329 9.45 -20.27 23.23
CA GLU A 329 10.14 -19.68 24.36
C GLU A 329 11.61 -19.54 23.98
N ALA A 330 12.07 -18.30 23.87
CA ALA A 330 13.51 -18.01 23.78
C ALA A 330 14.15 -18.55 25.08
N PRO A 331 15.30 -19.24 25.00
CA PRO A 331 16.02 -19.64 26.20
C PRO A 331 16.40 -18.39 26.98
N VAL A 332 15.90 -18.27 28.21
CA VAL A 332 16.37 -17.29 29.18
C VAL A 332 17.76 -17.72 29.59
N GLU A 333 18.81 -17.06 29.05
CA GLU A 333 20.15 -17.17 29.58
C GLU A 333 20.17 -16.54 30.96
N THR A 334 20.25 -17.37 32.00
CA THR A 334 20.55 -16.95 33.35
C THR A 334 22.03 -16.49 33.39
N PRO A 335 22.35 -15.31 33.93
CA PRO A 335 23.72 -14.90 34.15
C PRO A 335 24.33 -15.79 35.25
N THR A 336 25.30 -16.61 34.90
CA THR A 336 26.14 -17.31 35.88
C THR A 336 27.02 -16.31 36.61
N ASP A 337 26.72 -16.14 37.89
CA ASP A 337 27.55 -15.51 38.93
C ASP A 337 28.94 -16.16 38.92
N ARG A 338 29.97 -15.45 38.43
CA ARG A 338 31.37 -15.81 38.65
C ARG A 338 31.95 -14.85 39.71
N GLY A 339 32.01 -15.46 40.85
CA GLY A 339 32.50 -14.97 42.10
C GLY A 339 33.78 -14.17 42.07
N LEU A 340 33.77 -13.15 42.88
CA LEU A 340 34.89 -12.56 43.56
C LEU A 340 35.64 -13.63 44.40
N ARG A 341 36.91 -13.89 44.03
CA ARG A 341 37.93 -14.30 45.00
C ARG A 341 39.30 -13.78 44.59
N ARG A 342 39.77 -12.91 45.47
CA ARG A 342 41.13 -12.46 45.79
C ARG A 342 41.87 -11.58 44.81
#